data_c9fbc0165348c0a60a9e0511346b9779
#
_entry.id   c9fbc0165348c0a60a9e0511346b9779
#
_cell.length_a   1.000
_cell.length_b   1.000
_cell.length_c   1.000
_cell.angle_alpha   90.00
_cell.angle_beta   90.00
_cell.angle_gamma   90.00
#
_symmetry.space_group_name_H-M   'P 1'
#
loop_
_entity.id
_entity.type
_entity.pdbx_description
1 polymer ?
#
loop_
_entity_poly.entity_id
_entity_poly.type
_entity_poly.pdbx_seq_one_letter_code
_entity_poly.pdbx_strand_id
1 'polypeptide(L)'
;MQKVLKLLGAIFMIIGLVFVALGTGLVLAAREPVLFVFAAMGMIFFFVGIGMMAALSRGRRLRLWLEENGRTIQADIIGVQYDTRVRLNGRCPLVLQCQARNSADGKVYVFESDSLWFDPTPFLDGRTALPVLVDPNNYHRYHVCTEGILPEQG
;
A
#
# COMPACT_ATOMS: atom_id res chain seq x y z
N MET A 1 -9.88 4.45 3.34
CA MET A 1 -8.85 5.16 2.55
C MET A 1 -8.47 4.46 1.25
N GLN A 2 -8.22 3.15 1.22
CA GLN A 2 -7.90 2.41 -0.02
C GLN A 2 -8.98 2.49 -1.11
N LYS A 3 -10.27 2.52 -0.75
CA LYS A 3 -11.39 2.64 -1.71
C LYS A 3 -11.36 3.99 -2.44
N VAL A 4 -11.10 5.08 -1.72
CA VAL A 4 -11.01 6.43 -2.29
C VAL A 4 -9.83 6.53 -3.25
N LEU A 5 -8.68 5.97 -2.89
CA LEU A 5 -7.48 5.99 -3.72
C LEU A 5 -7.66 5.15 -5.01
N LYS A 6 -8.38 4.02 -4.93
CA LYS A 6 -8.76 3.22 -6.12
C LYS A 6 -9.70 4.00 -7.04
N LEU A 7 -10.71 4.66 -6.45
CA LEU A 7 -11.65 5.49 -7.21
C LEU A 7 -10.93 6.64 -7.91
N LEU A 8 -10.02 7.31 -7.20
CA LEU A 8 -9.21 8.40 -7.76
C LEU A 8 -8.34 7.92 -8.92
N GLY A 9 -7.64 6.78 -8.76
CA GLY A 9 -6.85 6.17 -9.84
C GLY A 9 -7.69 5.82 -11.07
N ALA A 10 -8.91 5.27 -10.87
CA ALA A 10 -9.82 4.98 -11.96
C ALA A 10 -10.30 6.25 -12.68
N ILE A 11 -10.61 7.32 -11.93
CA ILE A 11 -10.98 8.61 -12.49
C ILE A 11 -9.85 9.18 -13.35
N PHE A 12 -8.60 9.17 -12.86
CA PHE A 12 -7.44 9.62 -13.63
C PHE A 12 -7.24 8.83 -14.92
N MET A 13 -7.43 7.50 -14.89
CA MET A 13 -7.38 6.66 -16.10
C MET A 13 -8.46 7.04 -17.12
N ILE A 14 -9.71 7.22 -16.66
CA ILE A 14 -10.83 7.59 -17.55
C ILE A 14 -10.59 8.96 -18.17
N ILE A 15 -10.23 9.96 -17.36
CA ILE A 15 -9.93 11.32 -17.83
C ILE A 15 -8.78 11.27 -18.84
N GLY A 16 -7.69 10.54 -18.52
CA GLY A 16 -6.55 10.38 -19.41
C GLY A 16 -6.95 9.80 -20.76
N LEU A 17 -7.77 8.76 -20.77
CA LEU A 17 -8.26 8.12 -22.00
C LEU A 17 -9.11 9.06 -22.85
N VAL A 18 -10.00 9.84 -22.22
CA VAL A 18 -10.84 10.84 -22.91
C VAL A 18 -9.96 11.91 -23.54
N PHE A 19 -8.95 12.43 -22.85
CA PHE A 19 -8.04 13.46 -23.39
C PHE A 19 -7.18 12.91 -24.54
N VAL A 20 -6.73 11.67 -24.48
CA VAL A 20 -6.02 11.02 -25.59
C VAL A 20 -6.93 10.89 -26.80
N ALA A 21 -8.16 10.42 -26.61
CA ALA A 21 -9.13 10.24 -27.72
C ALA A 21 -9.50 11.57 -28.37
N LEU A 22 -9.80 12.60 -27.56
CA LEU A 22 -10.13 13.93 -28.05
C LEU A 22 -8.92 14.59 -28.73
N GLY A 23 -7.73 14.53 -28.12
CA GLY A 23 -6.51 15.09 -28.66
C GLY A 23 -6.14 14.48 -30.02
N THR A 24 -6.18 13.15 -30.15
CA THR A 24 -5.91 12.46 -31.41
C THR A 24 -7.00 12.75 -32.45
N GLY A 25 -8.27 12.77 -32.07
CA GLY A 25 -9.39 13.10 -32.96
C GLY A 25 -9.30 14.52 -33.52
N LEU A 26 -8.97 15.51 -32.66
CA LEU A 26 -8.81 16.92 -33.08
C LEU A 26 -7.61 17.11 -34.00
N VAL A 27 -6.47 16.44 -33.75
CA VAL A 27 -5.31 16.48 -34.64
C VAL A 27 -5.65 15.96 -36.04
N LEU A 28 -6.39 14.86 -36.12
CA LEU A 28 -6.81 14.28 -37.40
C LEU A 28 -7.81 15.15 -38.15
N ALA A 29 -8.72 15.82 -37.42
CA ALA A 29 -9.77 16.67 -38.02
C ALA A 29 -9.22 18.04 -38.43
N ALA A 30 -8.48 18.71 -37.56
CA ALA A 30 -8.02 20.10 -37.80
C ALA A 30 -6.63 20.16 -38.48
N ARG A 31 -5.87 19.06 -38.49
CA ARG A 31 -4.48 18.96 -38.99
C ARG A 31 -3.51 19.93 -38.30
N GLU A 32 -3.85 20.40 -37.11
CA GLU A 32 -3.05 21.34 -36.33
C GLU A 32 -2.18 20.57 -35.31
N PRO A 33 -0.82 20.54 -35.46
CA PRO A 33 0.07 19.76 -34.60
C PRO A 33 0.07 20.23 -33.14
N VAL A 34 -0.30 21.45 -32.85
CA VAL A 34 -0.38 21.99 -31.48
C VAL A 34 -1.37 21.21 -30.63
N LEU A 35 -2.37 20.57 -31.22
CA LEU A 35 -3.38 19.78 -30.54
C LEU A 35 -2.85 18.47 -29.95
N PHE A 36 -1.63 18.03 -30.34
CA PHE A 36 -0.93 16.91 -29.68
C PHE A 36 -0.68 17.14 -28.20
N VAL A 37 -0.67 18.40 -27.73
CA VAL A 37 -0.51 18.73 -26.32
C VAL A 37 -1.63 18.09 -25.49
N PHE A 38 -2.86 18.02 -25.98
CA PHE A 38 -3.98 17.37 -25.29
C PHE A 38 -3.79 15.85 -25.20
N ALA A 39 -3.31 15.23 -26.26
CA ALA A 39 -3.02 13.80 -26.27
C ALA A 39 -1.86 13.46 -25.30
N ALA A 40 -0.81 14.29 -25.28
CA ALA A 40 0.32 14.12 -24.37
C ALA A 40 -0.11 14.27 -22.90
N MET A 41 -0.92 15.27 -22.59
CA MET A 41 -1.46 15.47 -21.25
C MET A 41 -2.35 14.29 -20.81
N GLY A 42 -3.20 13.79 -21.70
CA GLY A 42 -4.02 12.61 -21.47
C GLY A 42 -3.18 11.37 -21.15
N MET A 43 -2.06 11.19 -21.85
CA MET A 43 -1.14 10.07 -21.63
C MET A 43 -0.50 10.14 -20.23
N ILE A 44 -0.12 11.33 -19.77
CA ILE A 44 0.42 11.52 -18.42
C ILE A 44 -0.61 11.12 -17.36
N PHE A 45 -1.85 11.59 -17.45
CA PHE A 45 -2.92 11.23 -16.52
C PHE A 45 -3.20 9.71 -16.52
N PHE A 46 -3.19 9.10 -17.69
CA PHE A 46 -3.41 7.67 -17.84
C PHE A 46 -2.32 6.86 -17.12
N PHE A 47 -1.04 7.19 -17.32
CA PHE A 47 0.06 6.50 -16.65
C PHE A 47 0.08 6.75 -15.14
N VAL A 48 -0.25 7.93 -14.68
CA VAL A 48 -0.41 8.24 -13.25
C VAL A 48 -1.50 7.36 -12.64
N GLY A 49 -2.66 7.22 -13.31
CA GLY A 49 -3.74 6.35 -12.88
C GLY A 49 -3.32 4.88 -12.78
N ILE A 50 -2.62 4.36 -13.80
CA ILE A 50 -2.07 2.99 -13.78
C ILE A 50 -1.07 2.81 -12.64
N GLY A 51 -0.12 3.74 -12.46
CA GLY A 51 0.88 3.69 -11.40
C GLY A 51 0.25 3.62 -10.01
N MET A 52 -0.79 4.41 -9.79
CA MET A 52 -1.56 4.44 -8.54
C MET A 52 -2.29 3.12 -8.29
N MET A 53 -2.95 2.55 -9.31
CA MET A 53 -3.60 1.25 -9.23
C MET A 53 -2.59 0.11 -8.98
N ALA A 54 -1.44 0.14 -9.65
CA ALA A 54 -0.38 -0.84 -9.48
C ALA A 54 0.23 -0.78 -8.07
N ALA A 55 0.47 0.42 -7.54
CA ALA A 55 0.98 0.60 -6.17
C ALA A 55 0.03 0.01 -5.12
N LEU A 56 -1.28 0.27 -5.25
CA LEU A 56 -2.30 -0.26 -4.35
C LEU A 56 -2.46 -1.79 -4.44
N SER A 57 -2.24 -2.37 -5.63
CA SER A 57 -2.38 -3.82 -5.82
C SER A 57 -1.19 -4.62 -5.30
N ARG A 58 0.00 -3.99 -5.18
CA ARG A 58 1.23 -4.68 -4.73
C ARG A 58 1.11 -5.22 -3.31
N GLY A 59 0.64 -4.41 -2.37
CA GLY A 59 0.46 -4.83 -0.97
C GLY A 59 -0.53 -5.99 -0.85
N ARG A 60 -1.68 -5.91 -1.55
CA ARG A 60 -2.67 -6.99 -1.55
C ARG A 60 -2.14 -8.28 -2.18
N ARG A 61 -1.40 -8.18 -3.30
CA ARG A 61 -0.79 -9.35 -3.95
C ARG A 61 0.27 -9.99 -3.07
N LEU A 62 1.10 -9.18 -2.40
CA LEU A 62 2.08 -9.70 -1.45
C LEU A 62 1.40 -10.46 -0.31
N ARG A 63 0.35 -9.88 0.28
CA ARG A 63 -0.41 -10.54 1.35
C ARG A 63 -0.99 -11.88 0.89
N LEU A 64 -1.72 -11.91 -0.25
CA LEU A 64 -2.30 -13.15 -0.79
C LEU A 64 -1.23 -14.21 -1.08
N TRP A 65 -0.10 -13.77 -1.64
CA TRP A 65 1.03 -14.68 -1.89
C TRP A 65 1.62 -15.24 -0.59
N LEU A 66 1.74 -14.40 0.46
CA LEU A 66 2.21 -14.83 1.77
C LEU A 66 1.22 -15.75 2.48
N GLU A 67 -0.09 -15.58 2.29
CA GLU A 67 -1.11 -16.49 2.81
C GLU A 67 -0.99 -17.90 2.20
N GLU A 68 -0.59 -18.01 0.93
CA GLU A 68 -0.43 -19.28 0.22
C GLU A 68 0.97 -19.92 0.41
N ASN A 69 2.03 -19.10 0.42
CA ASN A 69 3.42 -19.55 0.33
C ASN A 69 4.28 -19.13 1.53
N GLY A 70 3.75 -18.29 2.40
CA GLY A 70 4.45 -17.77 3.56
C GLY A 70 4.43 -18.71 4.73
N ARG A 71 5.26 -18.39 5.73
CA ARG A 71 5.29 -19.05 7.03
C ARG A 71 4.82 -18.08 8.10
N THR A 72 3.92 -18.52 8.96
CA THR A 72 3.52 -17.75 10.14
C THR A 72 4.55 -17.95 11.26
N ILE A 73 5.06 -16.84 11.78
CA ILE A 73 5.93 -16.81 12.96
C ILE A 73 5.30 -15.94 14.04
N GLN A 74 5.67 -16.17 15.30
CA GLN A 74 5.33 -15.26 16.40
C GLN A 74 6.46 -14.25 16.54
N ALA A 75 6.11 -12.97 16.50
CA ALA A 75 7.05 -11.87 16.69
C ALA A 75 6.68 -11.06 17.93
N ASP A 76 7.66 -10.86 18.81
CA ASP A 76 7.48 -10.12 20.05
C ASP A 76 7.20 -8.64 19.77
N ILE A 77 6.20 -8.06 20.42
CA ILE A 77 5.86 -6.65 20.31
C ILE A 77 6.94 -5.83 21.00
N ILE A 78 7.60 -4.93 20.24
CA ILE A 78 8.61 -4.02 20.78
C ILE A 78 7.94 -2.72 21.28
N GLY A 79 6.94 -2.24 20.55
CA GLY A 79 6.25 -1.00 20.87
C GLY A 79 5.41 -0.45 19.72
N VAL A 80 4.92 0.76 19.96
CA VAL A 80 4.13 1.54 19.01
C VAL A 80 4.91 2.80 18.68
N GLN A 81 5.07 3.10 17.38
CA GLN A 81 5.77 4.30 16.90
C GLN A 81 4.92 5.09 15.92
N TYR A 82 5.23 6.39 15.78
CA TYR A 82 4.64 7.23 14.73
C TYR A 82 5.30 6.95 13.37
N ASP A 83 4.50 6.64 12.35
CA ASP A 83 4.98 6.56 10.97
C ASP A 83 5.14 7.97 10.40
N THR A 84 6.36 8.50 10.48
CA THR A 84 6.69 9.85 9.98
C THR A 84 6.74 9.92 8.46
N ARG A 85 6.72 8.78 7.75
CA ARG A 85 6.69 8.70 6.27
C ARG A 85 5.33 9.13 5.71
N VAL A 86 4.27 8.99 6.52
CA VAL A 86 2.90 9.34 6.16
C VAL A 86 2.40 10.44 7.06
N ARG A 87 1.88 11.54 6.47
CA ARG A 87 1.30 12.65 7.21
C ARG A 87 -0.02 13.07 6.58
N LEU A 88 -1.09 13.10 7.35
CA LEU A 88 -2.40 13.55 6.91
C LEU A 88 -2.93 14.59 7.89
N ASN A 89 -3.27 15.78 7.41
CA ASN A 89 -3.77 16.89 8.23
C ASN A 89 -2.90 17.18 9.48
N GLY A 90 -1.56 17.11 9.32
CA GLY A 90 -0.62 17.34 10.41
C GLY A 90 -0.46 16.18 11.41
N ARG A 91 -1.19 15.07 11.24
CA ARG A 91 -1.11 13.88 12.08
C ARG A 91 -0.34 12.76 11.36
N CYS A 92 0.48 12.04 12.11
CA CYS A 92 1.13 10.82 11.64
C CYS A 92 0.37 9.61 12.18
N PRO A 93 0.16 8.55 11.39
CA PRO A 93 -0.40 7.31 11.89
C PRO A 93 0.58 6.61 12.81
N LEU A 94 0.09 5.63 13.56
CA LEU A 94 0.88 4.75 14.40
C LEU A 94 1.19 3.45 13.64
N VAL A 95 2.30 2.81 13.95
CA VAL A 95 2.66 1.47 13.51
C VAL A 95 3.07 0.64 14.73
N LEU A 96 2.62 -0.60 14.77
CA LEU A 96 3.09 -1.60 15.72
C LEU A 96 4.41 -2.17 15.21
N GLN A 97 5.42 -2.15 16.06
CA GLN A 97 6.69 -2.80 15.78
C GLN A 97 6.79 -4.11 16.52
N CYS A 98 7.14 -5.16 15.79
CA CYS A 98 7.38 -6.48 16.33
C CYS A 98 8.76 -6.97 15.88
N GLN A 99 9.38 -7.86 16.65
CA GLN A 99 10.66 -8.46 16.30
C GLN A 99 10.61 -9.99 16.44
N ALA A 100 11.33 -10.68 15.55
CA ALA A 100 11.57 -12.09 15.71
C ALA A 100 12.96 -12.45 15.19
N ARG A 101 13.55 -13.49 15.80
CA ARG A 101 14.81 -14.05 15.35
C ARG A 101 14.56 -15.11 14.28
N ASN A 102 15.23 -14.97 13.14
CA ASN A 102 15.25 -16.02 12.13
C ASN A 102 16.26 -17.11 12.54
N SER A 103 15.79 -18.34 12.70
CA SER A 103 16.64 -19.46 13.09
C SER A 103 17.62 -19.90 11.98
N ALA A 104 17.35 -19.56 10.73
CA ALA A 104 18.17 -19.97 9.60
C ALA A 104 19.45 -19.13 9.45
N ASP A 105 19.39 -17.82 9.71
CA ASP A 105 20.53 -16.91 9.59
C ASP A 105 20.97 -16.26 10.92
N GLY A 106 20.24 -16.56 12.01
CA GLY A 106 20.51 -16.07 13.35
C GLY A 106 20.22 -14.59 13.57
N LYS A 107 19.72 -13.86 12.56
CA LYS A 107 19.45 -12.42 12.62
C LYS A 107 18.09 -12.12 13.25
N VAL A 108 18.01 -10.95 13.86
CA VAL A 108 16.75 -10.39 14.35
C VAL A 108 16.17 -9.47 13.28
N TYR A 109 14.91 -9.71 12.92
CA TYR A 109 14.16 -8.90 11.97
C TYR A 109 13.09 -8.11 12.71
N VAL A 110 12.92 -6.86 12.34
CA VAL A 110 11.86 -5.97 12.84
C VAL A 110 10.79 -5.87 11.78
N PHE A 111 9.55 -6.05 12.20
CA PHE A 111 8.35 -6.00 11.37
C PHE A 111 7.48 -4.83 11.79
N GLU A 112 6.95 -4.10 10.84
CA GLU A 112 6.02 -3.00 11.06
C GLU A 112 4.63 -3.38 10.55
N SER A 113 3.60 -3.08 11.33
CA SER A 113 2.21 -3.26 10.88
C SER A 113 1.83 -2.24 9.81
N ASP A 114 0.65 -2.41 9.22
CA ASP A 114 0.02 -1.36 8.44
C ASP A 114 -0.20 -0.12 9.30
N SER A 115 -0.29 1.05 8.65
CA SER A 115 -0.51 2.34 9.32
C SER A 115 -1.85 2.39 10.05
N LEU A 116 -1.83 2.66 11.34
CA LEU A 116 -3.00 2.73 12.22
C LEU A 116 -3.31 4.19 12.57
N TRP A 117 -4.57 4.60 12.37
CA TRP A 117 -5.03 5.96 12.69
C TRP A 117 -5.63 6.08 14.09
N PHE A 118 -5.45 5.06 14.91
CA PHE A 118 -5.85 4.99 16.32
C PHE A 118 -4.74 4.35 17.15
N ASP A 119 -4.80 4.53 18.46
CA ASP A 119 -3.86 3.88 19.39
C ASP A 119 -4.22 2.39 19.51
N PRO A 120 -3.34 1.47 19.08
CA PRO A 120 -3.59 0.03 19.18
C PRO A 120 -3.40 -0.53 20.59
N THR A 121 -2.74 0.20 21.50
CA THR A 121 -2.34 -0.30 22.82
C THR A 121 -3.50 -0.89 23.63
N PRO A 122 -4.69 -0.25 23.71
CA PRO A 122 -5.81 -0.78 24.48
C PRO A 122 -6.37 -2.11 23.95
N PHE A 123 -6.12 -2.43 22.67
CA PHE A 123 -6.67 -3.62 21.99
C PHE A 123 -5.70 -4.81 22.03
N LEU A 124 -4.50 -4.63 22.54
CA LEU A 124 -3.51 -5.70 22.64
C LEU A 124 -3.79 -6.68 23.76
N ASP A 125 -4.66 -6.34 24.73
CA ASP A 125 -5.11 -7.21 25.83
C ASP A 125 -3.97 -7.95 26.54
N GLY A 126 -2.84 -7.28 26.77
CA GLY A 126 -1.65 -7.87 27.39
C GLY A 126 -0.88 -8.86 26.48
N ARG A 127 -1.19 -8.92 25.20
CA ARG A 127 -0.42 -9.74 24.24
C ARG A 127 1.00 -9.23 24.13
N THR A 128 1.95 -10.12 24.20
CA THR A 128 3.37 -9.83 24.06
C THR A 128 3.90 -10.12 22.67
N ALA A 129 3.15 -10.87 21.84
CA ALA A 129 3.54 -11.27 20.50
C ALA A 129 2.37 -11.21 19.53
N LEU A 130 2.68 -11.02 18.25
CA LEU A 130 1.74 -11.03 17.13
C LEU A 130 2.17 -12.07 16.08
N PRO A 131 1.19 -12.68 15.39
CA PRO A 131 1.49 -13.52 14.23
C PRO A 131 1.93 -12.63 13.05
N VAL A 132 3.03 -13.03 12.42
CA VAL A 132 3.58 -12.37 11.23
C VAL A 132 3.76 -13.42 10.13
N LEU A 133 3.18 -13.17 8.97
CA LEU A 133 3.43 -13.94 7.76
C LEU A 133 4.74 -13.46 7.13
N VAL A 134 5.68 -14.35 6.90
CA VAL A 134 6.98 -14.05 6.30
C VAL A 134 7.26 -14.98 5.12
N ASP A 135 7.98 -14.47 4.12
CA ASP A 135 8.57 -15.30 3.08
C ASP A 135 9.75 -16.07 3.68
N PRO A 136 9.74 -17.42 3.68
CA PRO A 136 10.82 -18.23 4.26
C PRO A 136 12.22 -17.91 3.69
N ASN A 137 12.28 -17.44 2.44
CA ASN A 137 13.51 -17.11 1.75
C ASN A 137 13.90 -15.64 1.87
N ASN A 138 12.95 -14.77 2.26
CA ASN A 138 13.20 -13.34 2.35
C ASN A 138 12.30 -12.66 3.41
N TYR A 139 12.79 -12.53 4.63
CA TYR A 139 12.09 -11.93 5.77
C TYR A 139 11.77 -10.43 5.60
N HIS A 140 12.30 -9.77 4.56
CA HIS A 140 11.86 -8.40 4.19
C HIS A 140 10.49 -8.38 3.47
N ARG A 141 10.00 -9.55 3.05
CA ARG A 141 8.65 -9.71 2.50
C ARG A 141 7.79 -10.34 3.60
N TYR A 142 7.01 -9.51 4.25
CA TYR A 142 6.21 -9.91 5.39
C TYR A 142 4.87 -9.17 5.44
N HIS A 143 3.97 -9.66 6.28
CA HIS A 143 2.72 -9.02 6.65
C HIS A 143 2.42 -9.31 8.12
N VAL A 144 2.23 -8.27 8.93
CA VAL A 144 1.83 -8.40 10.35
C VAL A 144 0.33 -8.64 10.40
N CYS A 145 -0.09 -9.77 10.94
CA CYS A 145 -1.52 -10.12 11.03
C CYS A 145 -2.15 -9.42 12.22
N THR A 146 -2.84 -8.33 11.95
CA THR A 146 -3.57 -7.55 12.95
C THR A 146 -5.08 -7.81 12.92
N GLU A 147 -5.55 -8.56 11.92
CA GLU A 147 -6.96 -8.91 11.75
C GLU A 147 -7.46 -9.78 12.91
N GLY A 148 -8.64 -9.44 13.43
CA GLY A 148 -9.21 -10.12 14.59
C GLY A 148 -8.57 -9.78 15.94
N ILE A 149 -7.49 -8.97 15.93
CA ILE A 149 -6.85 -8.44 17.14
C ILE A 149 -7.16 -6.95 17.27
N LEU A 150 -7.02 -6.21 16.17
CA LEU A 150 -7.32 -4.79 16.14
C LEU A 150 -8.66 -4.53 15.42
N PRO A 151 -9.38 -3.47 15.79
CA PRO A 151 -10.61 -3.08 15.09
C PRO A 151 -10.30 -2.68 13.63
N GLU A 152 -11.24 -2.99 12.74
CA GLU A 152 -11.13 -2.57 11.33
C GLU A 152 -11.18 -1.04 11.23
N GLN A 153 -10.32 -0.47 10.39
CA GLN A 153 -10.34 0.96 10.10
C GLN A 153 -11.38 1.23 8.99
N GLY A 154 -12.37 2.04 9.31
CA GLY A 154 -13.44 2.47 8.41
C GLY A 154 -12.99 3.47 7.33
#